data_c008efb54bbeee77a63abac811aa82f0
#
_entry.id   c008efb54bbeee77a63abac811aa82f0
#
_cell.length_a   1.000
_cell.length_b   1.000
_cell.length_c   1.000
_cell.angle_alpha   90.00
_cell.angle_beta   90.00
_cell.angle_gamma   90.00
#
_symmetry.space_group_name_H-M   'P 1'
#
loop_
_entity.id
_entity.type
_entity.pdbx_description
1 polymer ?
#
loop_
_entity_poly.entity_id
_entity_poly.type
_entity_poly.pdbx_seq_one_letter_code
_entity_poly.pdbx_strand_id
1 'polypeptide(L)'
;MLKRCTAILLTVLISLASGVAVGAQGPQEKFDQAAIDKIKEEGMKHSQVMDILSYLTDVPGARLTGSPNIKAAQNWAKTKLTEWGLQNAHLEAWGPFGRGWSLEGFSASLVKPNYAPLIAYPKAWSPGTNGVLRAQPVYFDAKTEADLDKYKGKLKGAIVLLSEAREVKAHYEAPGRRQSDEDLLQLANAEPPVPGGPGGGRNFRPTDAQRAAQALALKKWLMLQDEGAALVLEPGRGDGGTMFVQSATLAYPQDVPRDKQKTVRDKDAPAIVPQVVVAVEHYNRLIRMIERGAPVELEVNVSTKFYDQDLMSANVIGEIPGTDLKDEIVMLGAHFDSWHSGTGATDNAAGSAVCMEAVRILQRLGLKPRRTIRIGLWSGEEQGLLGSRAYVSEHFAKRLGP
;
A
#
# COMPACT_ATOMS: atom_id res chain seq x y z
N MET A 1 48.37 -56.00 -37.83
CA MET A 1 48.92 -54.63 -37.54
C MET A 1 47.94 -53.51 -37.81
N LEU A 2 46.94 -53.68 -38.68
CA LEU A 2 46.02 -52.55 -39.03
C LEU A 2 45.03 -52.15 -37.89
N LYS A 3 44.62 -53.04 -36.97
CA LYS A 3 43.64 -52.76 -35.88
C LYS A 3 44.22 -52.00 -34.70
N ARG A 4 45.54 -51.92 -34.53
CA ARG A 4 46.17 -51.15 -33.44
C ARG A 4 46.44 -49.69 -33.79
N CYS A 5 46.61 -49.37 -35.07
CA CYS A 5 46.78 -47.96 -35.50
C CYS A 5 45.49 -47.18 -35.49
N THR A 6 44.34 -47.82 -35.73
CA THR A 6 43.03 -47.13 -35.70
C THR A 6 42.58 -46.77 -34.29
N ALA A 7 42.93 -47.56 -33.25
CA ALA A 7 42.63 -47.27 -31.87
C ALA A 7 43.45 -46.09 -31.32
N ILE A 8 44.71 -45.97 -31.74
CA ILE A 8 45.58 -44.85 -31.30
C ILE A 8 45.17 -43.54 -31.98
N LEU A 9 44.73 -43.54 -33.22
CA LEU A 9 44.25 -42.38 -33.94
C LEU A 9 42.92 -41.85 -33.33
N LEU A 10 42.03 -42.76 -32.91
CA LEU A 10 40.75 -42.39 -32.28
C LEU A 10 40.95 -41.81 -30.88
N THR A 11 41.93 -42.29 -30.10
CA THR A 11 42.23 -41.81 -28.76
C THR A 11 42.89 -40.42 -28.81
N VAL A 12 43.71 -40.12 -29.80
CA VAL A 12 44.33 -38.79 -29.98
C VAL A 12 43.30 -37.79 -30.49
N LEU A 13 42.34 -38.17 -31.32
CA LEU A 13 41.25 -37.27 -31.74
C LEU A 13 40.27 -36.95 -30.62
N ILE A 14 39.98 -37.90 -29.72
CA ILE A 14 39.13 -37.64 -28.53
C ILE A 14 39.86 -36.76 -27.50
N SER A 15 41.18 -36.90 -27.37
CA SER A 15 41.98 -36.05 -26.46
C SER A 15 42.18 -34.61 -26.97
N LEU A 16 42.05 -34.36 -28.27
CA LEU A 16 42.08 -33.01 -28.85
C LEU A 16 40.71 -32.33 -28.86
N ALA A 17 39.62 -33.10 -28.76
CA ALA A 17 38.27 -32.54 -28.65
C ALA A 17 37.88 -32.12 -27.21
N SER A 18 38.65 -32.55 -26.19
CA SER A 18 38.39 -32.19 -24.77
C SER A 18 39.09 -30.91 -24.31
N GLY A 19 39.74 -30.19 -25.19
CA GLY A 19 40.68 -29.12 -24.86
C GLY A 19 40.25 -27.70 -25.20
N VAL A 20 39.01 -27.41 -25.54
CA VAL A 20 38.53 -26.01 -25.69
C VAL A 20 37.08 -25.89 -25.30
N ALA A 21 36.78 -26.13 -24.03
CA ALA A 21 35.74 -25.38 -23.37
C ALA A 21 36.37 -24.11 -22.79
N VAL A 22 36.87 -23.25 -23.66
CA VAL A 22 37.04 -21.83 -23.27
C VAL A 22 35.62 -21.33 -23.07
N GLY A 23 35.16 -21.35 -21.81
CA GLY A 23 33.99 -20.62 -21.42
C GLY A 23 34.16 -19.21 -21.96
N ALA A 24 33.30 -18.80 -22.86
CA ALA A 24 33.14 -17.40 -23.21
C ALA A 24 32.76 -16.71 -21.93
N GLN A 25 33.78 -16.27 -21.14
CA GLN A 25 33.57 -15.27 -20.14
C GLN A 25 33.04 -14.06 -20.91
N GLY A 26 31.76 -13.79 -20.77
CA GLY A 26 31.21 -12.52 -21.22
C GLY A 26 32.11 -11.39 -20.74
N PRO A 27 32.07 -10.22 -21.35
CA PRO A 27 32.93 -9.12 -20.97
C PRO A 27 32.83 -8.91 -19.46
N GLN A 28 33.93 -9.16 -18.76
CA GLN A 28 34.00 -9.03 -17.32
C GLN A 28 33.77 -7.54 -17.02
N GLU A 29 32.64 -7.22 -16.39
CA GLU A 29 32.34 -5.85 -16.00
C GLU A 29 33.49 -5.32 -15.14
N LYS A 30 34.02 -4.18 -15.53
CA LYS A 30 35.06 -3.48 -14.74
C LYS A 30 34.37 -2.76 -13.59
N PHE A 31 34.48 -3.32 -12.40
CA PHE A 31 34.01 -2.67 -11.19
C PHE A 31 35.04 -1.65 -10.67
N ASP A 32 34.58 -0.48 -10.27
CA ASP A 32 35.39 0.45 -9.48
C ASP A 32 35.34 0.01 -8.00
N GLN A 33 36.26 -0.89 -7.64
CA GLN A 33 36.30 -1.46 -6.29
C GLN A 33 36.52 -0.36 -5.24
N ALA A 34 37.30 0.67 -5.54
CA ALA A 34 37.56 1.76 -4.62
C ALA A 34 36.28 2.59 -4.34
N ALA A 35 35.45 2.81 -5.36
CA ALA A 35 34.16 3.46 -5.18
C ALA A 35 33.21 2.56 -4.35
N ILE A 36 33.16 1.26 -4.63
CA ILE A 36 32.33 0.30 -3.87
C ILE A 36 32.73 0.28 -2.39
N ASP A 37 34.03 0.25 -2.09
CA ASP A 37 34.52 0.22 -0.71
C ASP A 37 34.14 1.50 0.06
N LYS A 38 34.27 2.68 -0.58
CA LYS A 38 33.82 3.96 -0.01
C LYS A 38 32.29 3.98 0.23
N ILE A 39 31.51 3.49 -0.72
CA ILE A 39 30.04 3.40 -0.57
C ILE A 39 29.69 2.51 0.62
N LYS A 40 30.31 1.33 0.74
CA LYS A 40 30.11 0.42 1.88
C LYS A 40 30.51 1.07 3.20
N GLU A 41 31.65 1.75 3.25
CA GLU A 41 32.11 2.45 4.45
C GLU A 41 31.12 3.54 4.88
N GLU A 42 30.72 4.43 3.97
CA GLU A 42 29.77 5.50 4.25
C GLU A 42 28.42 4.92 4.71
N GLY A 43 27.89 3.93 3.98
CA GLY A 43 26.59 3.32 4.29
C GLY A 43 26.57 2.49 5.58
N MET A 44 27.69 1.88 5.98
CA MET A 44 27.74 1.05 7.19
C MET A 44 28.17 1.82 8.44
N LYS A 45 28.98 2.87 8.30
CA LYS A 45 29.52 3.60 9.45
C LYS A 45 28.91 4.98 9.65
N HIS A 46 28.36 5.60 8.60
CA HIS A 46 27.86 6.98 8.61
C HIS A 46 26.47 7.12 8.03
N SER A 47 25.69 6.03 8.05
CA SER A 47 24.32 6.00 7.51
C SER A 47 23.42 6.98 8.24
N GLN A 48 22.56 7.69 7.48
CA GLN A 48 21.50 8.53 7.98
C GLN A 48 20.11 7.93 7.69
N VAL A 49 20.06 6.67 7.23
CA VAL A 49 18.80 6.03 6.82
C VAL A 49 17.75 6.03 7.94
N MET A 50 18.18 5.81 9.18
CA MET A 50 17.28 5.79 10.33
C MET A 50 16.78 7.19 10.70
N ASP A 51 17.61 8.23 10.54
CA ASP A 51 17.18 9.62 10.77
C ASP A 51 16.17 10.06 9.70
N ILE A 52 16.39 9.67 8.44
CA ILE A 52 15.45 9.91 7.34
C ILE A 52 14.12 9.20 7.61
N LEU A 53 14.19 7.92 8.00
CA LEU A 53 13.01 7.10 8.31
C LEU A 53 12.24 7.71 9.49
N SER A 54 12.91 7.99 10.60
CA SER A 54 12.30 8.57 11.80
C SER A 54 11.62 9.89 11.48
N TYR A 55 12.27 10.78 10.73
CA TYR A 55 11.62 12.03 10.33
C TYR A 55 10.33 11.79 9.55
N LEU A 56 10.35 10.90 8.55
CA LEU A 56 9.18 10.61 7.72
C LEU A 56 8.01 10.00 8.51
N THR A 57 8.31 9.19 9.51
CA THR A 57 7.30 8.52 10.33
C THR A 57 6.79 9.36 11.48
N ASP A 58 7.66 10.15 12.09
CA ASP A 58 7.38 10.81 13.37
C ASP A 58 6.91 12.26 13.19
N VAL A 59 7.35 12.95 12.11
CA VAL A 59 7.02 14.38 11.90
C VAL A 59 5.81 14.55 10.99
N PRO A 60 5.85 14.18 9.67
CA PRO A 60 4.62 14.17 8.88
C PRO A 60 3.70 13.01 9.24
N GLY A 61 4.23 11.91 9.76
CA GLY A 61 3.48 10.73 10.15
C GLY A 61 2.84 10.02 8.96
N ALA A 62 1.55 9.71 9.07
CA ALA A 62 0.78 9.10 8.00
C ALA A 62 0.72 10.02 6.76
N ARG A 63 1.13 9.48 5.61
CA ARG A 63 1.30 10.26 4.36
C ARG A 63 0.26 9.89 3.31
N LEU A 64 -1.02 9.92 3.70
CA LEU A 64 -2.11 9.62 2.78
C LEU A 64 -2.06 10.56 1.56
N THR A 65 -2.13 10.01 0.36
CA THR A 65 -2.12 10.79 -0.88
C THR A 65 -3.20 11.87 -0.88
N GLY A 66 -2.84 13.09 -1.27
CA GLY A 66 -3.72 14.26 -1.25
C GLY A 66 -3.85 14.94 0.12
N SER A 67 -3.36 14.33 1.21
CA SER A 67 -3.40 14.96 2.54
C SER A 67 -2.37 16.09 2.70
N PRO A 68 -2.55 16.98 3.68
CA PRO A 68 -1.51 17.96 4.04
C PRO A 68 -0.18 17.30 4.45
N ASN A 69 -0.23 16.14 5.08
CA ASN A 69 0.94 15.44 5.59
C ASN A 69 1.86 14.97 4.47
N ILE A 70 1.31 14.36 3.39
CA ILE A 70 2.15 13.97 2.26
C ILE A 70 2.75 15.20 1.57
N LYS A 71 2.01 16.31 1.46
CA LYS A 71 2.53 17.57 0.89
C LYS A 71 3.69 18.12 1.71
N ALA A 72 3.61 18.06 3.04
CA ALA A 72 4.71 18.44 3.94
C ALA A 72 5.93 17.52 3.75
N ALA A 73 5.73 16.20 3.72
CA ALA A 73 6.78 15.23 3.49
C ALA A 73 7.47 15.41 2.12
N GLN A 74 6.70 15.63 1.05
CA GLN A 74 7.22 15.88 -0.30
C GLN A 74 8.09 17.15 -0.35
N ASN A 75 7.64 18.24 0.26
CA ASN A 75 8.43 19.47 0.32
C ASN A 75 9.72 19.26 1.12
N TRP A 76 9.67 18.54 2.23
CA TRP A 76 10.85 18.20 3.01
C TRP A 76 11.82 17.35 2.19
N ALA A 77 11.35 16.29 1.53
CA ALA A 77 12.19 15.43 0.70
C ALA A 77 12.85 16.21 -0.44
N LYS A 78 12.10 17.04 -1.16
CA LYS A 78 12.64 17.96 -2.18
C LYS A 78 13.76 18.84 -1.60
N THR A 79 13.54 19.43 -0.43
CA THR A 79 14.53 20.28 0.23
C THR A 79 15.78 19.47 0.58
N LYS A 80 15.63 18.27 1.16
CA LYS A 80 16.78 17.40 1.48
C LYS A 80 17.58 16.99 0.25
N LEU A 81 16.91 16.59 -0.83
CA LEU A 81 17.59 16.26 -2.08
C LEU A 81 18.41 17.46 -2.60
N THR A 82 17.85 18.67 -2.52
CA THR A 82 18.56 19.91 -2.89
C THR A 82 19.74 20.18 -1.97
N GLU A 83 19.57 20.07 -0.65
CA GLU A 83 20.65 20.26 0.34
C GLU A 83 21.81 19.29 0.15
N TRP A 84 21.53 18.06 -0.27
CA TRP A 84 22.57 17.08 -0.61
C TRP A 84 23.23 17.31 -1.96
N GLY A 85 22.77 18.31 -2.74
CA GLY A 85 23.37 18.70 -4.01
C GLY A 85 22.82 17.98 -5.23
N LEU A 86 21.66 17.29 -5.11
CA LEU A 86 20.98 16.78 -6.29
C LEU A 86 20.49 17.95 -7.14
N GLN A 87 20.60 17.80 -8.44
CA GLN A 87 20.07 18.74 -9.41
C GLN A 87 18.62 18.39 -9.77
N ASN A 88 17.91 19.36 -10.33
CA ASN A 88 16.53 19.19 -10.80
C ASN A 88 15.61 18.59 -9.72
N ALA A 89 15.81 18.93 -8.43
CA ALA A 89 14.95 18.48 -7.36
C ALA A 89 13.63 19.26 -7.38
N HIS A 90 12.52 18.60 -7.70
CA HIS A 90 11.20 19.23 -7.85
C HIS A 90 10.04 18.31 -7.48
N LEU A 91 8.88 18.91 -7.35
CA LEU A 91 7.61 18.19 -7.26
C LEU A 91 7.01 18.12 -8.67
N GLU A 92 6.87 16.91 -9.19
CA GLU A 92 6.25 16.67 -10.49
C GLU A 92 4.78 16.35 -10.31
N ALA A 93 3.91 17.28 -10.72
CA ALA A 93 2.47 17.15 -10.56
C ALA A 93 1.90 16.09 -11.50
N TRP A 94 0.91 15.34 -10.99
CA TRP A 94 0.13 14.39 -11.76
C TRP A 94 -1.34 14.37 -11.28
N GLY A 95 -2.23 13.88 -12.10
CA GLY A 95 -3.64 13.76 -11.72
C GLY A 95 -4.61 14.10 -12.85
N PRO A 96 -5.87 14.42 -12.50
CA PRO A 96 -6.36 14.66 -11.15
C PRO A 96 -6.42 13.38 -10.28
N PHE A 97 -6.00 13.50 -9.02
CA PHE A 97 -6.12 12.44 -8.02
C PHE A 97 -7.50 12.43 -7.37
N GLY A 98 -8.02 13.62 -7.09
CA GLY A 98 -9.25 13.86 -6.36
C GLY A 98 -9.04 14.63 -5.06
N ARG A 99 -10.07 14.67 -4.20
CA ARG A 99 -10.03 15.41 -2.93
C ARG A 99 -8.98 14.84 -1.98
N GLY A 100 -8.23 15.73 -1.33
CA GLY A 100 -7.47 15.37 -0.16
C GLY A 100 -8.38 15.14 1.06
N TRP A 101 -7.84 14.49 2.08
CA TRP A 101 -8.55 14.21 3.33
C TRP A 101 -7.58 14.14 4.51
N SER A 102 -8.04 14.56 5.69
CA SER A 102 -7.34 14.37 6.96
C SER A 102 -8.30 14.01 8.09
N LEU A 103 -7.80 13.26 9.06
CA LEU A 103 -8.44 13.02 10.33
C LEU A 103 -8.00 14.11 11.31
N GLU A 104 -8.96 14.91 11.79
CA GLU A 104 -8.69 16.02 12.72
C GLU A 104 -8.86 15.58 14.19
N GLY A 105 -9.71 14.59 14.44
CA GLY A 105 -9.93 14.03 15.77
C GLY A 105 -10.80 12.79 15.74
N PHE A 106 -10.55 11.87 16.68
CA PHE A 106 -11.30 10.64 16.79
C PHE A 106 -11.35 10.14 18.22
N SER A 107 -12.53 9.69 18.65
CA SER A 107 -12.72 8.89 19.85
C SER A 107 -13.84 7.88 19.66
N ALA A 108 -13.71 6.71 20.28
CA ALA A 108 -14.72 5.67 20.30
C ALA A 108 -14.67 4.91 21.62
N SER A 109 -15.84 4.75 22.26
CA SER A 109 -15.95 4.10 23.57
C SER A 109 -17.24 3.33 23.70
N LEU A 110 -17.19 2.20 24.39
CA LEU A 110 -18.32 1.58 25.03
C LEU A 110 -18.63 2.36 26.30
N VAL A 111 -19.86 2.85 26.45
CA VAL A 111 -20.30 3.64 27.61
C VAL A 111 -21.12 2.81 28.60
N LYS A 112 -21.95 1.90 28.08
CA LYS A 112 -22.76 0.97 28.89
C LYS A 112 -22.55 -0.47 28.39
N PRO A 113 -22.64 -1.45 29.29
CA PRO A 113 -22.96 -1.36 30.74
C PRO A 113 -21.79 -0.87 31.60
N ASN A 114 -20.57 -0.86 31.07
CA ASN A 114 -19.37 -0.35 31.72
C ASN A 114 -18.47 0.34 30.70
N TYR A 115 -17.74 1.36 31.13
CA TYR A 115 -16.87 2.12 30.26
C TYR A 115 -15.67 1.28 29.79
N ALA A 116 -15.39 1.34 28.46
CA ALA A 116 -14.16 0.83 27.88
C ALA A 116 -13.84 1.59 26.58
N PRO A 117 -12.60 2.07 26.40
CA PRO A 117 -12.19 2.62 25.11
C PRO A 117 -12.17 1.51 24.06
N LEU A 118 -12.52 1.85 22.82
CA LEU A 118 -12.46 0.95 21.69
C LEU A 118 -11.18 1.20 20.88
N ILE A 119 -10.47 0.14 20.55
CA ILE A 119 -9.43 0.20 19.52
C ILE A 119 -10.15 0.25 18.19
N ALA A 120 -10.15 1.41 17.57
CA ALA A 120 -10.90 1.69 16.35
C ALA A 120 -10.24 2.81 15.56
N TYR A 121 -10.52 2.91 14.24
CA TYR A 121 -10.01 3.98 13.41
C TYR A 121 -10.93 4.26 12.23
N PRO A 122 -11.20 5.55 11.87
CA PRO A 122 -12.03 5.89 10.72
C PRO A 122 -11.37 5.50 9.39
N LYS A 123 -12.17 5.13 8.39
CA LYS A 123 -11.68 4.91 7.03
C LYS A 123 -11.31 6.22 6.35
N ALA A 124 -10.31 6.20 5.48
CA ALA A 124 -9.92 7.37 4.69
C ALA A 124 -11.07 7.83 3.79
N TRP A 125 -11.21 9.15 3.62
CA TRP A 125 -12.31 9.80 2.91
C TRP A 125 -13.70 9.53 3.50
N SER A 126 -13.77 9.00 4.71
CA SER A 126 -15.02 8.97 5.47
C SER A 126 -15.38 10.39 5.95
N PRO A 127 -16.65 10.79 5.89
CA PRO A 127 -17.10 12.03 6.53
C PRO A 127 -17.06 11.90 8.07
N GLY A 128 -17.14 13.04 8.76
CA GLY A 128 -17.27 13.10 10.21
C GLY A 128 -18.70 12.83 10.69
N THR A 129 -18.85 12.68 12.01
CA THR A 129 -20.16 12.45 12.69
C THR A 129 -20.89 13.74 13.06
N ASN A 130 -20.36 14.93 12.68
CA ASN A 130 -20.90 16.24 13.06
C ASN A 130 -21.05 16.41 14.59
N GLY A 131 -20.05 15.98 15.34
CA GLY A 131 -20.00 15.99 16.78
C GLY A 131 -20.09 14.59 17.38
N VAL A 132 -20.25 14.55 18.70
CA VAL A 132 -20.32 13.28 19.45
C VAL A 132 -21.65 12.58 19.17
N LEU A 133 -21.57 11.36 18.68
CA LEU A 133 -22.70 10.46 18.49
C LEU A 133 -22.75 9.46 19.64
N ARG A 134 -23.85 9.47 20.38
CA ARG A 134 -24.08 8.55 21.49
C ARG A 134 -25.39 7.79 21.28
N ALA A 135 -25.33 6.48 21.13
CA ALA A 135 -26.50 5.64 20.84
C ALA A 135 -26.27 4.17 21.19
N GLN A 136 -27.37 3.44 21.29
CA GLN A 136 -27.35 1.98 21.24
C GLN A 136 -27.09 1.53 19.80
N PRO A 137 -26.12 0.63 19.56
CA PRO A 137 -25.85 0.17 18.22
C PRO A 137 -26.89 -0.84 17.74
N VAL A 138 -27.16 -0.80 16.44
CA VAL A 138 -27.97 -1.83 15.75
C VAL A 138 -27.02 -2.87 15.17
N TYR A 139 -27.17 -4.12 15.55
CA TYR A 139 -26.48 -5.24 14.90
C TYR A 139 -27.25 -5.65 13.64
N PHE A 140 -26.69 -5.37 12.47
CA PHE A 140 -27.31 -5.62 11.18
C PHE A 140 -26.98 -7.04 10.67
N ASP A 141 -27.54 -8.04 11.35
CA ASP A 141 -27.33 -9.48 11.13
C ASP A 141 -28.21 -10.04 10.00
N ALA A 142 -28.35 -9.33 8.88
CA ALA A 142 -29.03 -9.88 7.70
C ALA A 142 -28.10 -10.86 6.98
N LYS A 143 -28.51 -12.13 6.87
CA LYS A 143 -27.80 -13.23 6.19
C LYS A 143 -28.39 -13.55 4.82
N THR A 144 -29.59 -13.13 4.56
CA THR A 144 -30.32 -13.27 3.29
C THR A 144 -30.95 -11.94 2.90
N GLU A 145 -31.38 -11.83 1.65
CA GLU A 145 -32.12 -10.65 1.19
C GLU A 145 -33.46 -10.46 1.93
N ALA A 146 -34.13 -11.54 2.25
CA ALA A 146 -35.37 -11.48 3.03
C ALA A 146 -35.17 -10.93 4.45
N ASP A 147 -33.97 -11.08 5.02
CA ASP A 147 -33.68 -10.54 6.34
C ASP A 147 -33.56 -9.01 6.34
N LEU A 148 -33.30 -8.38 5.19
CA LEU A 148 -33.21 -6.92 5.08
C LEU A 148 -34.49 -6.23 5.53
N ASP A 149 -35.65 -6.85 5.27
CA ASP A 149 -36.95 -6.30 5.65
C ASP A 149 -37.10 -6.10 7.18
N LYS A 150 -36.41 -6.91 7.99
CA LYS A 150 -36.41 -6.79 9.46
C LYS A 150 -35.81 -5.48 9.96
N TYR A 151 -35.01 -4.84 9.12
CA TYR A 151 -34.21 -3.62 9.47
C TYR A 151 -34.78 -2.35 8.83
N LYS A 152 -35.74 -2.44 7.94
CA LYS A 152 -36.40 -1.27 7.32
C LYS A 152 -36.91 -0.30 8.39
N GLY A 153 -36.50 0.96 8.24
CA GLY A 153 -36.82 2.06 9.17
C GLY A 153 -36.07 2.05 10.50
N LYS A 154 -35.17 1.10 10.74
CA LYS A 154 -34.42 0.98 12.00
C LYS A 154 -32.98 1.52 11.90
N LEU A 155 -32.50 1.83 10.71
CA LEU A 155 -31.10 2.25 10.48
C LEU A 155 -30.94 3.76 10.49
N LYS A 156 -32.01 4.53 10.36
CA LYS A 156 -31.95 5.98 10.33
C LYS A 156 -31.33 6.56 11.62
N GLY A 157 -30.24 7.29 11.47
CA GLY A 157 -29.52 7.90 12.59
C GLY A 157 -28.85 6.91 13.54
N ALA A 158 -28.78 5.62 13.19
CA ALA A 158 -28.23 4.56 14.03
C ALA A 158 -26.71 4.44 13.88
N ILE A 159 -26.05 3.97 14.95
CA ILE A 159 -24.72 3.33 14.87
C ILE A 159 -24.96 1.88 14.48
N VAL A 160 -24.38 1.41 13.38
CA VAL A 160 -24.66 0.08 12.83
C VAL A 160 -23.41 -0.79 12.84
N LEU A 161 -23.50 -1.97 13.48
CA LEU A 161 -22.52 -3.05 13.30
C LEU A 161 -22.93 -3.85 12.06
N LEU A 162 -22.14 -3.71 10.98
CA LEU A 162 -22.52 -4.17 9.64
C LEU A 162 -22.31 -5.66 9.39
N SER A 163 -21.29 -6.25 10.02
CA SER A 163 -20.80 -7.58 9.71
C SER A 163 -20.99 -8.55 10.87
N GLU A 164 -21.02 -9.84 10.57
CA GLU A 164 -20.98 -10.89 11.59
C GLU A 164 -19.67 -10.85 12.39
N ALA A 165 -19.66 -11.51 13.55
CA ALA A 165 -18.47 -11.75 14.32
C ALA A 165 -17.46 -12.54 13.48
N ARG A 166 -16.23 -12.09 13.42
CA ARG A 166 -15.15 -12.78 12.71
C ARG A 166 -14.43 -13.74 13.65
N GLU A 167 -14.24 -14.98 13.22
CA GLU A 167 -13.41 -15.92 13.96
C GLU A 167 -11.96 -15.40 14.10
N VAL A 168 -11.42 -15.48 15.31
CA VAL A 168 -10.03 -15.18 15.62
C VAL A 168 -9.36 -16.47 16.09
N LYS A 169 -8.36 -16.92 15.35
CA LYS A 169 -7.61 -18.13 15.66
C LYS A 169 -6.42 -17.80 16.54
N ALA A 170 -6.08 -18.71 17.46
CA ALA A 170 -4.85 -18.58 18.23
C ALA A 170 -3.62 -18.78 17.32
N HIS A 171 -2.60 -17.97 17.57
CA HIS A 171 -1.31 -18.06 16.89
C HIS A 171 -0.33 -18.80 17.79
N TYR A 172 0.07 -19.99 17.38
CA TYR A 172 1.10 -20.80 18.06
C TYR A 172 2.45 -20.69 17.37
N GLU A 173 2.48 -20.13 16.16
CA GLU A 173 3.68 -19.87 15.39
C GLU A 173 3.78 -18.40 15.02
N ALA A 174 5.00 -17.93 14.77
CA ALA A 174 5.22 -16.55 14.36
C ALA A 174 4.45 -16.24 13.06
N PRO A 175 3.75 -15.09 12.98
CA PRO A 175 3.01 -14.69 11.76
C PRO A 175 3.91 -14.48 10.54
N GLY A 176 5.22 -14.25 10.76
CA GLY A 176 6.22 -14.10 9.72
C GLY A 176 7.45 -14.95 10.02
N ARG A 177 8.13 -15.42 8.99
CA ARG A 177 9.40 -16.12 9.10
C ARG A 177 10.43 -15.49 8.17
N ARG A 178 11.68 -15.53 8.57
CA ARG A 178 12.79 -15.28 7.67
C ARG A 178 12.97 -16.51 6.78
N GLN A 179 13.11 -16.29 5.48
CA GLN A 179 13.41 -17.39 4.55
C GLN A 179 14.83 -17.91 4.81
N SER A 180 15.01 -19.22 4.69
CA SER A 180 16.33 -19.84 4.76
C SER A 180 17.12 -19.59 3.46
N ASP A 181 18.42 -19.81 3.49
CA ASP A 181 19.26 -19.71 2.30
C ASP A 181 18.84 -20.73 1.23
N GLU A 182 18.36 -21.91 1.64
CA GLU A 182 17.80 -22.91 0.75
C GLU A 182 16.50 -22.45 0.08
N ASP A 183 15.58 -21.83 0.85
CA ASP A 183 14.33 -21.26 0.30
C ASP A 183 14.66 -20.16 -0.74
N LEU A 184 15.63 -19.28 -0.42
CA LEU A 184 16.08 -18.21 -1.32
C LEU A 184 16.73 -18.77 -2.59
N LEU A 185 17.54 -19.82 -2.48
CA LEU A 185 18.16 -20.49 -3.63
C LEU A 185 17.11 -21.18 -4.51
N GLN A 186 16.10 -21.80 -3.92
CA GLN A 186 14.98 -22.37 -4.68
C GLN A 186 14.20 -21.29 -5.45
N LEU A 187 13.95 -20.14 -4.82
CA LEU A 187 13.29 -19.00 -5.47
C LEU A 187 14.14 -18.43 -6.60
N ALA A 188 15.45 -18.31 -6.41
CA ALA A 188 16.36 -17.81 -7.44
C ALA A 188 16.45 -18.75 -8.67
N ASN A 189 16.29 -20.05 -8.46
CA ASN A 189 16.30 -21.06 -9.51
C ASN A 189 14.90 -21.43 -10.03
N ALA A 190 13.84 -20.81 -9.48
CA ALA A 190 12.49 -21.06 -9.95
C ALA A 190 12.29 -20.48 -11.36
N GLU A 191 11.72 -21.28 -12.25
CA GLU A 191 11.35 -20.76 -13.56
C GLU A 191 10.30 -19.65 -13.44
N PRO A 192 10.40 -18.59 -14.28
CA PRO A 192 9.38 -17.53 -14.28
C PRO A 192 7.99 -18.14 -14.49
N PRO A 193 6.97 -17.68 -13.74
CA PRO A 193 5.62 -18.19 -13.92
C PRO A 193 5.16 -17.96 -15.34
N VAL A 194 4.76 -19.04 -16.02
CA VAL A 194 4.22 -18.98 -17.39
C VAL A 194 2.94 -18.16 -17.36
N PRO A 195 2.78 -17.11 -18.19
CA PRO A 195 1.53 -16.37 -18.29
C PRO A 195 0.35 -17.33 -18.54
N GLY A 196 -0.62 -17.40 -17.63
CA GLY A 196 -1.76 -18.33 -17.69
C GLY A 196 -1.54 -19.71 -17.09
N GLY A 197 -0.34 -20.04 -16.58
CA GLY A 197 -0.04 -21.30 -15.87
C GLY A 197 -0.49 -21.28 -14.39
N PRO A 198 -0.37 -22.44 -13.67
CA PRO A 198 -0.65 -22.50 -12.23
C PRO A 198 0.32 -21.60 -11.46
N GLY A 199 -0.07 -20.38 -11.12
CA GLY A 199 0.75 -19.36 -10.44
C GLY A 199 0.80 -18.02 -11.16
N GLY A 200 0.59 -17.96 -12.47
CA GLY A 200 0.39 -16.72 -13.23
C GLY A 200 -1.06 -16.27 -13.10
N GLY A 201 -1.29 -15.10 -12.51
CA GLY A 201 -2.56 -14.42 -12.29
C GLY A 201 -3.78 -15.34 -12.29
N ARG A 202 -4.15 -15.89 -11.14
CA ARG A 202 -5.38 -16.66 -11.04
C ARG A 202 -6.51 -15.78 -11.54
N ASN A 203 -7.15 -16.16 -12.66
CA ASN A 203 -8.49 -15.73 -12.98
C ASN A 203 -9.41 -16.24 -11.85
N PHE A 204 -9.40 -15.54 -10.72
CA PHE A 204 -10.26 -15.84 -9.60
C PHE A 204 -11.69 -15.55 -10.04
N ARG A 205 -12.39 -16.61 -10.45
CA ARG A 205 -13.83 -16.52 -10.67
C ARG A 205 -14.52 -16.80 -9.33
N PRO A 206 -15.20 -15.80 -8.75
CA PRO A 206 -15.90 -16.03 -7.50
C PRO A 206 -16.95 -17.14 -7.67
N THR A 207 -17.10 -17.99 -6.66
CA THR A 207 -18.14 -19.01 -6.60
C THR A 207 -19.53 -18.35 -6.54
N ASP A 208 -20.59 -19.12 -6.80
CA ASP A 208 -21.98 -18.62 -6.68
C ASP A 208 -22.28 -18.12 -5.26
N ALA A 209 -21.79 -18.82 -4.24
CA ALA A 209 -21.91 -18.39 -2.85
C ALA A 209 -21.19 -17.06 -2.59
N GLN A 210 -19.98 -16.86 -3.14
CA GLN A 210 -19.26 -15.61 -3.02
C GLN A 210 -19.95 -14.45 -3.76
N ARG A 211 -20.55 -14.72 -4.93
CA ARG A 211 -21.34 -13.74 -5.67
C ARG A 211 -22.59 -13.33 -4.87
N ALA A 212 -23.29 -14.31 -4.30
CA ALA A 212 -24.47 -14.04 -3.46
C ALA A 212 -24.12 -13.22 -2.20
N ALA A 213 -23.01 -13.56 -1.53
CA ALA A 213 -22.53 -12.80 -0.38
C ALA A 213 -22.13 -11.35 -0.76
N GLN A 214 -21.47 -11.16 -1.91
CA GLN A 214 -21.14 -9.83 -2.41
C GLN A 214 -22.39 -9.01 -2.77
N ALA A 215 -23.38 -9.65 -3.38
CA ALA A 215 -24.65 -8.99 -3.70
C ALA A 215 -25.41 -8.57 -2.44
N LEU A 216 -25.46 -9.43 -1.43
CA LEU A 216 -26.07 -9.08 -0.14
C LEU A 216 -25.33 -7.96 0.57
N ALA A 217 -23.99 -8.00 0.59
CA ALA A 217 -23.18 -6.94 1.18
C ALA A 217 -23.44 -5.60 0.48
N LEU A 218 -23.53 -5.59 -0.85
CA LEU A 218 -23.87 -4.39 -1.62
C LEU A 218 -25.27 -3.86 -1.22
N LYS A 219 -26.28 -4.71 -1.14
CA LYS A 219 -27.64 -4.31 -0.72
C LYS A 219 -27.66 -3.74 0.70
N LYS A 220 -26.90 -4.33 1.62
CA LYS A 220 -26.74 -3.78 2.97
C LYS A 220 -26.16 -2.36 2.94
N TRP A 221 -25.10 -2.13 2.17
CA TRP A 221 -24.50 -0.80 2.02
C TRP A 221 -25.47 0.23 1.42
N LEU A 222 -26.19 -0.14 0.36
CA LEU A 222 -27.20 0.75 -0.25
C LEU A 222 -28.31 1.09 0.76
N MET A 223 -28.80 0.12 1.50
CA MET A 223 -29.82 0.34 2.54
C MET A 223 -29.33 1.27 3.65
N LEU A 224 -28.06 1.16 4.08
CA LEU A 224 -27.46 2.07 5.06
C LEU A 224 -27.40 3.51 4.55
N GLN A 225 -27.07 3.70 3.26
CA GLN A 225 -27.03 5.01 2.62
C GLN A 225 -28.46 5.59 2.47
N ASP A 226 -29.41 4.80 1.97
CA ASP A 226 -30.78 5.21 1.69
C ASP A 226 -31.54 5.58 2.97
N GLU A 227 -31.37 4.82 4.04
CA GLU A 227 -32.02 5.12 5.33
C GLU A 227 -31.28 6.20 6.14
N GLY A 228 -30.05 6.56 5.77
CA GLY A 228 -29.28 7.58 6.48
C GLY A 228 -28.79 7.12 7.86
N ALA A 229 -28.06 6.01 7.91
CA ALA A 229 -27.35 5.58 9.10
C ALA A 229 -26.35 6.68 9.54
N ALA A 230 -26.18 6.87 10.85
CA ALA A 230 -25.27 7.89 11.36
C ALA A 230 -23.81 7.45 11.36
N LEU A 231 -23.56 6.14 11.51
CA LEU A 231 -22.22 5.57 11.55
C LEU A 231 -22.25 4.08 11.26
N VAL A 232 -21.30 3.59 10.49
CA VAL A 232 -21.08 2.16 10.26
C VAL A 232 -19.78 1.71 10.95
N LEU A 233 -19.88 0.63 11.71
CA LEU A 233 -18.75 -0.07 12.32
C LEU A 233 -18.52 -1.40 11.61
N GLU A 234 -17.27 -1.68 11.26
CA GLU A 234 -16.85 -2.93 10.63
C GLU A 234 -15.68 -3.57 11.41
N PRO A 235 -15.57 -4.90 11.45
CA PRO A 235 -14.44 -5.55 12.11
C PRO A 235 -13.15 -5.37 11.32
N GLY A 236 -12.05 -5.10 12.00
CA GLY A 236 -10.72 -5.10 11.41
C GLY A 236 -10.32 -6.48 10.87
N ARG A 237 -9.51 -6.51 9.81
CA ARG A 237 -8.98 -7.76 9.23
C ARG A 237 -7.85 -8.37 10.07
N GLY A 238 -7.13 -7.56 10.85
CA GLY A 238 -6.11 -8.00 11.79
C GLY A 238 -6.69 -8.66 13.05
N ASP A 239 -5.85 -9.01 13.98
CA ASP A 239 -6.16 -9.46 15.32
C ASP A 239 -5.08 -8.96 16.31
N GLY A 240 -5.20 -9.30 17.60
CA GLY A 240 -4.30 -8.75 18.61
C GLY A 240 -4.35 -7.23 18.72
N GLY A 241 -5.49 -6.61 18.38
CA GLY A 241 -5.63 -5.15 18.30
C GLY A 241 -5.11 -4.52 17.00
N THR A 242 -4.50 -5.29 16.11
CA THR A 242 -4.02 -4.80 14.80
C THR A 242 -5.20 -4.54 13.87
N MET A 243 -5.16 -3.39 13.18
CA MET A 243 -6.18 -3.00 12.22
C MET A 243 -5.57 -2.60 10.89
N PHE A 244 -6.20 -3.05 9.80
CA PHE A 244 -5.93 -2.59 8.44
C PHE A 244 -7.06 -1.67 8.02
N VAL A 245 -6.78 -0.39 7.86
CA VAL A 245 -7.78 0.64 7.55
C VAL A 245 -7.42 1.30 6.23
N GLN A 246 -8.33 1.22 5.28
CA GLN A 246 -8.18 1.73 3.92
C GLN A 246 -9.29 2.76 3.62
N SER A 247 -9.59 2.96 2.33
CA SER A 247 -10.64 3.87 1.87
C SER A 247 -12.03 3.49 2.39
N ALA A 248 -12.85 4.50 2.61
CA ALA A 248 -14.28 4.31 2.84
C ALA A 248 -14.94 3.61 1.63
N THR A 249 -16.02 2.89 1.91
CA THR A 249 -16.83 2.21 0.91
C THR A 249 -17.86 3.17 0.36
N LEU A 250 -17.91 3.29 -0.97
CA LEU A 250 -18.98 3.94 -1.72
C LEU A 250 -19.68 2.84 -2.55
N ALA A 251 -20.94 2.58 -2.23
CA ALA A 251 -21.71 1.56 -2.89
C ALA A 251 -22.54 2.13 -4.04
N TYR A 252 -22.61 1.39 -5.14
CA TYR A 252 -23.47 1.72 -6.29
C TYR A 252 -24.39 0.55 -6.62
N PRO A 253 -25.64 0.80 -7.05
CA PRO A 253 -26.49 -0.21 -7.64
C PRO A 253 -25.78 -0.95 -8.79
N GLN A 254 -26.12 -2.22 -9.00
CA GLN A 254 -25.44 -3.06 -10.00
C GLN A 254 -25.65 -2.60 -11.46
N ASP A 255 -26.70 -1.85 -11.71
CA ASP A 255 -27.04 -1.27 -13.02
C ASP A 255 -26.24 -0.01 -13.34
N VAL A 256 -25.53 0.57 -12.39
CA VAL A 256 -24.64 1.72 -12.65
C VAL A 256 -23.35 1.22 -13.32
N PRO A 257 -23.07 1.60 -14.57
CA PRO A 257 -21.87 1.20 -15.29
C PRO A 257 -20.59 1.64 -14.55
N ARG A 258 -19.54 0.82 -14.60
CA ARG A 258 -18.29 1.08 -13.88
C ARG A 258 -17.63 2.41 -14.26
N ASP A 259 -17.71 2.81 -15.52
CA ASP A 259 -17.18 4.08 -16.03
C ASP A 259 -17.98 5.30 -15.54
N LYS A 260 -19.15 5.09 -14.96
CA LYS A 260 -19.99 6.13 -14.32
C LYS A 260 -19.83 6.15 -12.80
N GLN A 261 -19.20 5.14 -12.21
CA GLN A 261 -18.98 5.09 -10.77
C GLN A 261 -17.84 6.02 -10.37
N LYS A 262 -18.12 6.89 -9.40
CA LYS A 262 -17.14 7.75 -8.78
C LYS A 262 -16.44 7.01 -7.64
N THR A 263 -15.24 7.47 -7.29
CA THR A 263 -14.55 7.04 -6.08
C THR A 263 -14.88 8.00 -4.94
N VAL A 264 -14.63 7.62 -3.69
CA VAL A 264 -14.80 8.52 -2.52
C VAL A 264 -13.93 9.78 -2.58
N ARG A 265 -12.94 9.80 -3.47
CA ARG A 265 -12.03 10.93 -3.70
C ARG A 265 -12.56 11.93 -4.72
N ASP A 266 -13.52 11.55 -5.54
CA ASP A 266 -14.06 12.45 -6.53
C ASP A 266 -14.88 13.55 -5.87
N LYS A 267 -14.71 14.79 -6.31
CA LYS A 267 -15.35 15.95 -5.71
C LYS A 267 -16.88 15.89 -5.77
N ASP A 268 -17.38 15.27 -6.83
CA ASP A 268 -18.79 15.07 -7.12
C ASP A 268 -19.28 13.65 -6.77
N ALA A 269 -18.54 12.94 -5.92
CA ALA A 269 -18.98 11.65 -5.40
C ALA A 269 -20.25 11.80 -4.54
N PRO A 270 -21.16 10.82 -4.60
CA PRO A 270 -22.30 10.77 -3.68
C PRO A 270 -21.86 10.84 -2.21
N ALA A 271 -22.67 11.44 -1.37
CA ALA A 271 -22.45 11.43 0.07
C ALA A 271 -22.53 10.00 0.62
N ILE A 272 -21.63 9.67 1.54
CA ILE A 272 -21.60 8.38 2.22
C ILE A 272 -21.76 8.57 3.73
N VAL A 273 -22.17 7.51 4.42
CA VAL A 273 -22.21 7.48 5.88
C VAL A 273 -20.78 7.39 6.46
N PRO A 274 -20.53 7.95 7.66
CA PRO A 274 -19.28 7.75 8.38
C PRO A 274 -18.96 6.27 8.60
N GLN A 275 -17.68 5.89 8.44
CA GLN A 275 -17.23 4.49 8.49
C GLN A 275 -16.00 4.35 9.39
N VAL A 276 -16.08 3.42 10.33
CA VAL A 276 -15.02 3.14 11.30
C VAL A 276 -14.73 1.64 11.34
N VAL A 277 -13.46 1.29 11.31
CA VAL A 277 -12.97 -0.07 11.57
C VAL A 277 -12.71 -0.21 13.06
N VAL A 278 -13.19 -1.29 13.64
CA VAL A 278 -13.00 -1.64 15.07
C VAL A 278 -12.15 -2.89 15.16
N ALA A 279 -11.20 -2.95 16.09
CA ALA A 279 -10.43 -4.17 16.34
C ALA A 279 -11.39 -5.35 16.56
N VAL A 280 -11.07 -6.47 15.93
CA VAL A 280 -11.98 -7.61 15.86
C VAL A 280 -12.42 -8.13 17.23
N GLU A 281 -11.52 -8.08 18.21
CA GLU A 281 -11.80 -8.51 19.59
C GLU A 281 -12.87 -7.62 20.22
N HIS A 282 -12.79 -6.30 20.04
CA HIS A 282 -13.78 -5.35 20.52
C HIS A 282 -15.09 -5.47 19.73
N TYR A 283 -15.01 -5.58 18.43
CA TYR A 283 -16.18 -5.77 17.57
C TYR A 283 -16.97 -7.02 17.94
N ASN A 284 -16.30 -8.17 18.05
CA ASN A 284 -16.90 -9.43 18.46
C ASN A 284 -17.48 -9.37 19.89
N ARG A 285 -16.81 -8.62 20.80
CA ARG A 285 -17.34 -8.40 22.16
C ARG A 285 -18.66 -7.64 22.13
N LEU A 286 -18.77 -6.59 21.31
CA LEU A 286 -20.01 -5.82 21.17
C LEU A 286 -21.16 -6.72 20.69
N ILE A 287 -20.92 -7.54 19.66
CA ILE A 287 -21.93 -8.49 19.15
C ILE A 287 -22.37 -9.45 20.27
N ARG A 288 -21.44 -10.11 20.96
CA ARG A 288 -21.79 -11.05 22.05
C ARG A 288 -22.58 -10.38 23.19
N MET A 289 -22.32 -9.10 23.45
CA MET A 289 -23.09 -8.35 24.46
C MET A 289 -24.51 -8.07 23.97
N ILE A 290 -24.69 -7.66 22.72
CA ILE A 290 -26.00 -7.40 22.12
C ILE A 290 -26.81 -8.69 22.07
N GLU A 291 -26.24 -9.81 21.63
CA GLU A 291 -26.91 -11.13 21.56
C GLU A 291 -27.35 -11.64 22.94
N ARG A 292 -26.66 -11.24 24.00
CA ARG A 292 -27.04 -11.54 25.41
C ARG A 292 -28.03 -10.55 26.01
N GLY A 293 -28.51 -9.57 25.22
CA GLY A 293 -29.44 -8.54 25.70
C GLY A 293 -28.85 -7.53 26.65
N ALA A 294 -27.51 -7.37 26.67
CA ALA A 294 -26.89 -6.34 27.50
C ALA A 294 -27.20 -4.94 26.93
N PRO A 295 -27.37 -3.92 27.78
CA PRO A 295 -27.67 -2.54 27.36
C PRO A 295 -26.42 -1.85 26.82
N VAL A 296 -26.01 -2.23 25.58
CA VAL A 296 -24.84 -1.64 24.93
C VAL A 296 -25.15 -0.21 24.50
N GLU A 297 -24.30 0.73 24.91
CA GLU A 297 -24.33 2.12 24.45
C GLU A 297 -22.91 2.53 24.02
N LEU A 298 -22.79 3.07 22.83
CA LEU A 298 -21.52 3.55 22.28
C LEU A 298 -21.51 5.07 22.23
N GLU A 299 -20.31 5.64 22.39
CA GLU A 299 -20.02 7.04 22.14
C GLU A 299 -18.89 7.12 21.12
N VAL A 300 -19.13 7.79 19.98
CA VAL A 300 -18.15 7.93 18.90
C VAL A 300 -18.15 9.37 18.40
N ASN A 301 -16.95 9.90 18.19
CA ASN A 301 -16.75 11.21 17.56
C ASN A 301 -15.72 11.05 16.45
N VAL A 302 -16.07 11.44 15.23
CA VAL A 302 -15.18 11.46 14.06
C VAL A 302 -15.17 12.88 13.51
N SER A 303 -14.03 13.54 13.56
CA SER A 303 -13.81 14.86 12.97
C SER A 303 -12.83 14.74 11.80
N THR A 304 -13.26 15.12 10.61
CA THR A 304 -12.48 14.99 9.38
C THR A 304 -12.56 16.26 8.55
N LYS A 305 -11.58 16.43 7.67
CA LYS A 305 -11.54 17.56 6.74
C LYS A 305 -11.21 17.10 5.32
N PHE A 306 -11.99 17.59 4.36
CA PHE A 306 -11.73 17.40 2.93
C PHE A 306 -11.05 18.63 2.34
N TYR A 307 -10.20 18.40 1.35
CA TYR A 307 -9.46 19.45 0.64
C TYR A 307 -9.80 19.39 -0.84
N ASP A 308 -10.68 20.30 -1.28
CA ASP A 308 -11.31 20.28 -2.61
C ASP A 308 -10.74 21.32 -3.58
N GLN A 309 -9.77 22.13 -3.14
CA GLN A 309 -9.25 23.24 -3.94
C GLN A 309 -8.16 22.81 -4.92
N ASP A 310 -7.34 21.86 -4.53
CA ASP A 310 -6.27 21.32 -5.36
C ASP A 310 -6.44 19.80 -5.44
N LEU A 311 -6.85 19.35 -6.62
CA LEU A 311 -7.12 17.94 -6.91
C LEU A 311 -5.90 17.21 -7.48
N MET A 312 -4.77 17.91 -7.67
CA MET A 312 -3.53 17.30 -8.15
C MET A 312 -2.75 16.66 -7.01
N SER A 313 -1.97 15.65 -7.34
CA SER A 313 -0.93 15.10 -6.49
C SER A 313 0.43 15.29 -7.15
N ALA A 314 1.51 14.87 -6.48
CA ALA A 314 2.85 15.03 -7.03
C ALA A 314 3.77 13.87 -6.63
N ASN A 315 4.77 13.58 -7.48
CA ASN A 315 5.94 12.79 -7.16
C ASN A 315 7.08 13.72 -6.77
N VAL A 316 8.08 13.22 -6.04
CA VAL A 316 9.33 13.94 -5.80
C VAL A 316 10.41 13.38 -6.70
N ILE A 317 11.03 14.21 -7.54
CA ILE A 317 12.07 13.82 -8.47
C ILE A 317 13.36 14.58 -8.14
N GLY A 318 14.50 13.94 -8.34
CA GLY A 318 15.82 14.58 -8.22
C GLY A 318 16.87 13.80 -8.98
N GLU A 319 18.01 14.42 -9.32
CA GLU A 319 19.02 13.83 -10.20
C GLU A 319 20.44 14.05 -9.71
N ILE A 320 21.28 13.05 -9.91
CA ILE A 320 22.74 13.16 -9.95
C ILE A 320 23.12 13.10 -11.43
N PRO A 321 23.54 14.20 -12.05
CA PRO A 321 23.86 14.23 -13.48
C PRO A 321 24.98 13.26 -13.84
N GLY A 322 24.80 12.57 -14.95
CA GLY A 322 25.83 11.75 -15.56
C GLY A 322 26.93 12.57 -16.23
N THR A 323 28.01 11.89 -16.64
CA THR A 323 29.13 12.50 -17.37
C THR A 323 29.01 12.26 -18.88
N ASP A 324 29.65 11.22 -19.40
CA ASP A 324 29.73 10.90 -20.83
C ASP A 324 28.46 10.19 -21.38
N LEU A 325 27.68 9.55 -20.53
CA LEU A 325 26.41 8.90 -20.87
C LEU A 325 25.23 9.57 -20.16
N LYS A 326 25.25 10.88 -20.01
CA LYS A 326 24.28 11.66 -19.22
C LYS A 326 22.82 11.51 -19.70
N ASP A 327 22.61 11.15 -20.96
CA ASP A 327 21.30 10.96 -21.55
C ASP A 327 20.70 9.58 -21.25
N GLU A 328 21.51 8.65 -20.73
CA GLU A 328 21.07 7.38 -20.20
C GLU A 328 20.74 7.52 -18.71
N ILE A 329 19.58 6.98 -18.29
CA ILE A 329 19.07 7.17 -16.92
C ILE A 329 19.07 5.84 -16.19
N VAL A 330 19.62 5.83 -14.97
CA VAL A 330 19.45 4.76 -13.98
C VAL A 330 18.51 5.29 -12.91
N MET A 331 17.36 4.64 -12.75
CA MET A 331 16.36 5.06 -11.77
C MET A 331 16.37 4.17 -10.52
N LEU A 332 16.18 4.83 -9.38
CA LEU A 332 15.78 4.19 -8.13
C LEU A 332 14.56 4.92 -7.57
N GLY A 333 13.73 4.22 -6.81
CA GLY A 333 12.54 4.85 -6.24
C GLY A 333 11.74 3.93 -5.36
N ALA A 334 10.87 4.52 -4.58
CA ALA A 334 9.92 3.87 -3.72
C ALA A 334 8.64 4.70 -3.64
N HIS A 335 7.53 4.11 -3.23
CA HIS A 335 6.37 4.96 -2.99
C HIS A 335 6.50 5.69 -1.66
N PHE A 336 5.97 6.89 -1.64
CA PHE A 336 6.15 7.86 -0.57
C PHE A 336 4.90 8.04 0.27
N ASP A 337 3.76 7.70 -0.30
CA ASP A 337 2.48 7.68 0.40
C ASP A 337 2.35 6.45 1.31
N SER A 338 1.38 6.51 2.20
CA SER A 338 0.98 5.43 3.08
C SER A 338 -0.50 5.54 3.42
N TRP A 339 -1.08 4.48 3.95
CA TRP A 339 -2.37 4.58 4.62
C TRP A 339 -2.26 5.41 5.91
N HIS A 340 -3.39 5.90 6.39
CA HIS A 340 -3.50 6.93 7.44
C HIS A 340 -3.64 6.38 8.86
N SER A 341 -3.83 5.08 9.04
CA SER A 341 -4.02 4.47 10.36
C SER A 341 -2.72 4.08 11.07
N GLY A 342 -1.58 4.32 10.43
CA GLY A 342 -0.24 4.10 10.97
C GLY A 342 0.73 5.12 10.40
N THR A 343 1.99 5.07 10.85
CA THR A 343 3.04 5.98 10.38
C THR A 343 3.58 5.62 8.99
N GLY A 344 3.20 4.46 8.44
CA GLY A 344 3.72 3.96 7.16
C GLY A 344 5.23 3.71 7.20
N ALA A 345 5.76 3.19 8.31
CA ALA A 345 7.19 2.96 8.48
C ALA A 345 7.68 1.86 7.52
N THR A 346 7.09 0.68 7.59
CA THR A 346 7.42 -0.45 6.71
C THR A 346 6.91 -0.22 5.29
N ASP A 347 5.68 0.28 5.17
CA ASP A 347 4.98 0.52 3.90
C ASP A 347 4.63 2.02 3.73
N ASN A 348 5.48 2.86 3.07
CA ASN A 348 6.80 2.46 2.59
C ASN A 348 7.85 3.55 2.88
N ALA A 349 7.87 4.14 4.10
CA ALA A 349 8.91 5.08 4.47
C ALA A 349 10.31 4.42 4.47
N ALA A 350 10.40 3.12 4.80
CA ALA A 350 11.67 2.38 4.79
C ALA A 350 12.27 2.34 3.39
N GLY A 351 11.51 1.96 2.36
CA GLY A 351 11.98 1.97 0.98
C GLY A 351 12.36 3.37 0.49
N SER A 352 11.54 4.38 0.83
CA SER A 352 11.84 5.77 0.51
C SER A 352 13.12 6.27 1.20
N ALA A 353 13.31 5.94 2.49
CA ALA A 353 14.52 6.30 3.23
C ALA A 353 15.78 5.63 2.64
N VAL A 354 15.69 4.37 2.24
CA VAL A 354 16.80 3.65 1.56
C VAL A 354 17.16 4.32 0.23
N CYS A 355 16.17 4.69 -0.59
CA CYS A 355 16.41 5.38 -1.86
C CYS A 355 17.04 6.77 -1.64
N MET A 356 16.53 7.52 -0.65
CA MET A 356 17.10 8.83 -0.30
C MET A 356 18.52 8.70 0.22
N GLU A 357 18.78 7.73 1.09
CA GLU A 357 20.12 7.45 1.62
C GLU A 357 21.12 7.06 0.51
N ALA A 358 20.69 6.25 -0.45
CA ALA A 358 21.54 5.85 -1.57
C ALA A 358 22.05 7.07 -2.35
N VAL A 359 21.17 8.01 -2.72
CA VAL A 359 21.59 9.23 -3.44
C VAL A 359 22.39 10.17 -2.54
N ARG A 360 22.10 10.24 -1.23
CA ARG A 360 22.89 10.98 -0.25
C ARG A 360 24.34 10.47 -0.22
N ILE A 361 24.54 9.16 -0.11
CA ILE A 361 25.87 8.52 -0.09
C ILE A 361 26.64 8.89 -1.35
N LEU A 362 26.06 8.74 -2.54
CA LEU A 362 26.73 9.05 -3.81
C LEU A 362 27.17 10.51 -3.87
N GLN A 363 26.33 11.45 -3.46
CA GLN A 363 26.64 12.87 -3.42
C GLN A 363 27.70 13.19 -2.36
N ARG A 364 27.59 12.63 -1.16
CA ARG A 364 28.55 12.81 -0.07
C ARG A 364 29.97 12.40 -0.47
N LEU A 365 30.08 11.32 -1.26
CA LEU A 365 31.36 10.81 -1.74
C LEU A 365 31.86 11.56 -3.00
N GLY A 366 31.09 12.47 -3.57
CA GLY A 366 31.43 13.21 -4.78
C GLY A 366 31.64 12.33 -6.01
N LEU A 367 30.98 11.15 -6.04
CA LEU A 367 31.08 10.21 -7.15
C LEU A 367 30.48 10.81 -8.41
N LYS A 368 31.14 10.57 -9.55
CA LYS A 368 30.73 11.06 -10.87
C LYS A 368 30.28 9.89 -11.73
N PRO A 369 28.99 9.54 -11.70
CA PRO A 369 28.46 8.44 -12.50
C PRO A 369 28.54 8.78 -14.00
N ARG A 370 28.70 7.78 -14.85
CA ARG A 370 28.62 7.97 -16.31
C ARG A 370 27.20 8.33 -16.74
N ARG A 371 26.21 7.62 -16.18
CA ARG A 371 24.76 7.79 -16.45
C ARG A 371 24.15 8.72 -15.42
N THR A 372 23.11 9.40 -15.79
CA THR A 372 22.29 10.16 -14.84
C THR A 372 21.58 9.20 -13.89
N ILE A 373 21.73 9.43 -12.58
CA ILE A 373 20.99 8.69 -11.56
C ILE A 373 19.80 9.54 -11.14
N ARG A 374 18.59 9.01 -11.28
CA ARG A 374 17.35 9.71 -10.94
C ARG A 374 16.63 8.99 -9.81
N ILE A 375 16.28 9.74 -8.76
CA ILE A 375 15.39 9.26 -7.70
C ILE A 375 13.97 9.70 -8.00
N GLY A 376 13.00 8.78 -7.80
CA GLY A 376 11.57 9.06 -7.83
C GLY A 376 10.89 8.56 -6.56
N LEU A 377 10.23 9.47 -5.82
CA LEU A 377 9.40 9.12 -4.67
C LEU A 377 7.94 9.28 -5.09
N TRP A 378 7.26 8.15 -5.21
CA TRP A 378 5.94 8.06 -5.85
C TRP A 378 4.83 8.32 -4.86
N SER A 379 3.77 9.00 -5.27
CA SER A 379 2.53 9.12 -4.51
C SER A 379 1.38 8.40 -5.20
N GLY A 380 0.33 8.06 -4.45
CA GLY A 380 -0.83 7.34 -4.98
C GLY A 380 -0.56 5.86 -5.29
N GLU A 381 0.47 5.27 -4.71
CA GLU A 381 0.74 3.84 -4.85
C GLU A 381 -0.38 3.03 -4.20
N GLU A 382 -0.71 3.36 -2.98
CA GLU A 382 -1.75 2.71 -2.15
C GLU A 382 -3.15 2.75 -2.79
N GLN A 383 -3.35 3.66 -3.73
CA GLN A 383 -4.61 3.78 -4.46
C GLN A 383 -4.53 3.24 -5.90
N GLY A 384 -3.43 2.54 -6.24
CA GLY A 384 -3.30 1.80 -7.50
C GLY A 384 -2.13 2.23 -8.39
N LEU A 385 -0.95 2.52 -7.83
CA LEU A 385 0.28 2.88 -8.55
C LEU A 385 0.15 4.16 -9.39
N LEU A 386 -0.67 5.13 -8.94
CA LEU A 386 -1.12 6.23 -9.79
C LEU A 386 0.04 7.15 -10.21
N GLY A 387 0.89 7.57 -9.26
CA GLY A 387 1.97 8.51 -9.53
C GLY A 387 3.09 7.91 -10.40
N SER A 388 3.48 6.66 -10.14
CA SER A 388 4.49 5.99 -10.96
C SER A 388 3.99 5.70 -12.37
N ARG A 389 2.72 5.32 -12.53
CA ARG A 389 2.08 5.14 -13.85
C ARG A 389 2.01 6.45 -14.64
N ALA A 390 1.64 7.55 -13.97
CA ALA A 390 1.62 8.87 -14.58
C ALA A 390 3.01 9.26 -15.07
N TYR A 391 4.03 9.07 -14.24
CA TYR A 391 5.42 9.34 -14.58
C TYR A 391 5.90 8.53 -15.80
N VAL A 392 5.65 7.21 -15.81
CA VAL A 392 6.03 6.34 -16.95
C VAL A 392 5.30 6.75 -18.21
N SER A 393 4.02 7.08 -18.12
CA SER A 393 3.23 7.52 -19.27
C SER A 393 3.75 8.82 -19.88
N GLU A 394 4.21 9.75 -19.03
CA GLU A 394 4.70 11.07 -19.50
C GLU A 394 6.11 10.96 -20.09
N HIS A 395 7.01 10.20 -19.45
CA HIS A 395 8.44 10.23 -19.81
C HIS A 395 8.92 9.09 -20.69
N PHE A 396 8.26 7.91 -20.68
CA PHE A 396 8.83 6.72 -21.33
C PHE A 396 7.93 6.08 -22.37
N ALA A 397 6.64 5.96 -22.13
CA ALA A 397 5.76 5.30 -23.06
C ALA A 397 4.29 5.64 -22.83
N LYS A 398 3.60 6.04 -23.88
CA LYS A 398 2.13 5.94 -23.92
C LYS A 398 1.78 4.48 -24.18
N ARG A 399 1.08 3.83 -23.24
CA ARG A 399 0.58 2.48 -23.46
C ARG A 399 -0.34 2.47 -24.68
N LEU A 400 0.04 1.75 -25.73
CA LEU A 400 -0.78 1.58 -26.93
C LEU A 400 -1.84 0.51 -26.64
N GLY A 401 -3.02 0.94 -26.24
CA GLY A 401 -4.19 0.09 -25.98
C GLY A 401 -4.29 -0.46 -24.53
N PRO A 402 -5.44 -1.07 -24.21
CA PRO A 402 -5.70 -1.68 -22.92
C PRO A 402 -4.86 -2.94 -22.70
#